data_c9b079130fc65c5ba56acaaab2fdc938
#
_entry.id   c9b079130fc65c5ba56acaaab2fdc938
#
_cell.length_a   1.000
_cell.length_b   1.000
_cell.length_c   1.000
_cell.angle_alpha   90.00
_cell.angle_beta   90.00
_cell.angle_gamma   90.00
#
_symmetry.space_group_name_H-M   'P 1'
#
loop_
_entity.id
_entity.type
_entity.pdbx_description
1 polymer ?
#
loop_
_entity_poly.entity_id
_entity_poly.type
_entity_poly.pdbx_seq_one_letter_code
_entity_poly.pdbx_strand_id
1 'polypeptide(L)' 'MANIAEASYIYTQQKQRAHYFRISAREANETISWVHLLYNMGEIDSRTCSELVNELHDIIRILSKSIITISHK' A
#
# COMPACT_ATOMS: atom_id res chain seq x y z
N MET A 1 10.03 30.50 17.94
CA MET A 1 8.61 30.22 17.85
C MET A 1 8.35 28.73 17.67
N ALA A 2 7.68 28.14 18.66
CA ALA A 2 7.42 26.71 18.71
C ALA A 2 6.56 26.23 17.54
N ASN A 3 5.66 27.08 17.04
CA ASN A 3 4.69 26.70 16.01
C ASN A 3 5.31 26.34 14.68
N ILE A 4 6.40 26.98 14.28
CA ILE A 4 7.07 26.69 13.01
C ILE A 4 7.76 25.32 13.08
N ALA A 5 8.42 25.04 14.21
CA ALA A 5 9.09 23.75 14.41
C ALA A 5 8.08 22.60 14.44
N GLU A 6 6.94 22.80 15.11
CA GLU A 6 5.88 21.79 15.16
C GLU A 6 5.28 21.53 13.78
N ALA A 7 5.01 22.59 13.00
CA ALA A 7 4.47 22.46 11.67
C ALA A 7 5.43 21.69 10.76
N SER A 8 6.73 21.99 10.82
CA SER A 8 7.76 21.27 10.07
C SER A 8 7.82 19.80 10.45
N TYR A 9 7.73 19.50 11.74
CA TYR A 9 7.75 18.13 12.25
C TYR A 9 6.54 17.35 11.74
N ILE A 10 5.35 17.93 11.84
CA ILE A 10 4.11 17.30 11.36
C ILE A 10 4.18 17.04 9.84
N TYR A 11 4.64 18.02 9.07
CA TYR A 11 4.80 17.89 7.63
C TYR A 11 5.75 16.74 7.29
N THR A 12 6.88 16.66 7.99
CA THR A 12 7.87 15.59 7.77
C THR A 12 7.27 14.23 8.07
N GLN A 13 6.52 14.10 9.17
CA GLN A 13 5.87 12.84 9.52
C GLN A 13 4.83 12.43 8.48
N GLN A 14 4.01 13.36 8.02
CA GLN A 14 3.02 13.07 6.98
C GLN A 14 3.68 12.60 5.70
N LYS A 15 4.79 13.24 5.32
CA LYS A 15 5.55 12.86 4.13
C LYS A 15 6.13 11.46 4.27
N GLN A 16 6.66 11.11 5.46
CA GLN A 16 7.17 9.78 5.74
C GLN A 16 6.07 8.72 5.67
N ARG A 17 4.90 9.01 6.23
CA ARG A 17 3.75 8.09 6.16
C ARG A 17 3.33 7.83 4.72
N ALA A 18 3.22 8.88 3.92
CA ALA A 18 2.89 8.74 2.51
C ALA A 18 3.92 7.88 1.79
N HIS A 19 5.20 8.06 2.09
CA HIS A 19 6.27 7.25 1.52
C HIS A 19 6.11 5.77 1.89
N TYR A 20 5.87 5.47 3.17
CA TYR A 20 5.66 4.10 3.62
C TYR A 20 4.44 3.46 2.97
N PHE A 21 3.34 4.20 2.84
CA PHE A 21 2.15 3.68 2.17
C PHE A 21 2.41 3.36 0.70
N ARG A 22 3.20 4.19 0.01
CA ARG A 22 3.58 3.92 -1.39
C ARG A 22 4.45 2.68 -1.53
N ILE A 23 5.40 2.48 -0.61
CA ILE A 23 6.23 1.28 -0.57
C ILE A 23 5.35 0.05 -0.34
N SER A 24 4.44 0.13 0.63
CA SER A 24 3.55 -0.98 0.95
C SER A 24 2.63 -1.34 -0.21
N ALA A 25 2.11 -0.34 -0.92
CA ALA A 25 1.28 -0.57 -2.10
C ALA A 25 2.08 -1.25 -3.22
N ARG A 26 3.32 -0.84 -3.42
CA ARG A 26 4.20 -1.48 -4.41
C ARG A 26 4.51 -2.92 -4.04
N GLU A 27 4.79 -3.18 -2.75
CA GLU A 27 5.03 -4.54 -2.27
C GLU A 27 3.78 -5.42 -2.44
N ALA A 28 2.59 -4.87 -2.20
CA ALA A 28 1.35 -5.60 -2.42
C ALA A 28 1.18 -5.96 -3.91
N ASN A 29 1.53 -5.05 -4.83
CA ASN A 29 1.51 -5.33 -6.26
C ASN A 29 2.51 -6.43 -6.63
N GLU A 30 3.70 -6.43 -6.05
CA GLU A 30 4.69 -7.48 -6.25
C GLU A 30 4.16 -8.82 -5.74
N THR A 31 3.48 -8.82 -4.59
CA THR A 31 2.86 -10.01 -4.03
C THR A 31 1.78 -10.57 -4.96
N ILE A 32 1.00 -9.72 -5.60
CA ILE A 32 0.02 -10.16 -6.61
C ILE A 32 0.73 -10.92 -7.74
N SER A 33 1.86 -10.42 -8.21
CA SER A 33 2.65 -11.08 -9.24
C SER A 33 3.12 -12.46 -8.78
N TRP A 34 3.55 -12.59 -7.52
CA TRP A 34 3.94 -13.89 -6.95
C TRP A 34 2.76 -14.84 -6.84
N VAL A 35 1.58 -14.35 -6.46
CA VAL A 35 0.37 -15.18 -6.39
C VAL A 35 0.02 -15.73 -7.77
N HIS A 36 0.08 -14.89 -8.82
CA HIS A 36 -0.15 -15.36 -10.18
C HIS A 36 0.88 -16.40 -10.63
N LEU A 37 2.13 -16.22 -10.23
CA LEU A 37 3.18 -17.19 -10.53
C LEU A 37 2.87 -18.54 -9.88
N LEU A 38 2.47 -18.54 -8.59
CA LEU A 38 2.10 -19.76 -7.88
C LEU A 38 0.93 -20.46 -8.57
N TYR A 39 -0.05 -19.71 -9.02
CA TYR A 39 -1.18 -20.27 -9.76
C TYR A 39 -0.70 -20.90 -11.07
N ASN A 40 0.16 -20.21 -11.82
CA ASN A 40 0.69 -20.72 -13.09
C ASN A 40 1.54 -21.97 -12.89
N MET A 41 2.20 -22.11 -11.74
CA MET A 41 2.98 -23.30 -11.40
C MET A 41 2.12 -24.45 -10.86
N GLY A 42 0.82 -24.24 -10.67
CA GLY A 42 -0.07 -25.26 -10.15
C GLY A 42 -0.01 -25.43 -8.64
N GLU A 43 0.63 -24.51 -7.91
CA GLU A 43 0.77 -24.59 -6.45
C GLU A 43 -0.49 -24.17 -5.71
N ILE A 44 -1.31 -23.33 -6.33
CA ILE A 44 -2.61 -22.91 -5.77
C ILE A 44 -3.67 -23.02 -6.87
N ASP A 45 -4.92 -23.22 -6.46
CA ASP A 45 -6.03 -23.27 -7.41
C ASP A 45 -6.52 -21.87 -7.80
N SER A 46 -7.40 -21.81 -8.81
CA SER A 46 -7.92 -20.55 -9.32
C SER A 46 -8.73 -19.78 -8.28
N ARG A 47 -9.45 -20.49 -7.42
CA ARG A 47 -10.26 -19.89 -6.36
C ARG A 47 -9.36 -19.19 -5.33
N THR A 48 -8.33 -19.88 -4.85
CA THR A 48 -7.36 -19.32 -3.91
C THR A 48 -6.64 -18.13 -4.54
N CYS A 49 -6.24 -18.25 -5.79
CA CYS A 49 -5.61 -17.15 -6.52
C CYS A 49 -6.52 -15.91 -6.55
N SER A 50 -7.78 -16.08 -6.96
CA SER A 50 -8.74 -14.98 -7.03
C SER A 50 -8.99 -14.33 -5.67
N GLU A 51 -9.14 -15.13 -4.63
CA GLU A 51 -9.37 -14.62 -3.28
C GLU A 51 -8.19 -13.79 -2.78
N LEU A 52 -6.97 -14.28 -2.97
CA LEU A 52 -5.75 -13.57 -2.55
C LEU A 52 -5.55 -12.28 -3.33
N VAL A 53 -5.75 -12.32 -4.65
CA VAL A 53 -5.60 -11.14 -5.50
C VAL A 53 -6.63 -10.08 -5.12
N ASN A 54 -7.88 -10.47 -4.86
CA ASN A 54 -8.91 -9.53 -4.45
C ASN A 54 -8.60 -8.88 -3.12
N GLU A 55 -8.12 -9.64 -2.14
CA GLU A 55 -7.69 -9.11 -0.85
C GLU A 55 -6.54 -8.11 -1.00
N LEU A 56 -5.56 -8.42 -1.84
CA LEU A 56 -4.43 -7.53 -2.10
C LEU A 56 -4.88 -6.26 -2.81
N HIS A 57 -5.81 -6.33 -3.75
CA HIS A 57 -6.38 -5.15 -4.39
C HIS A 57 -7.12 -4.26 -3.39
N ASP A 58 -7.84 -4.85 -2.44
CA ASP A 58 -8.51 -4.11 -1.38
C ASP A 58 -7.50 -3.36 -0.51
N ILE A 59 -6.41 -4.01 -0.15
CA ILE A 59 -5.33 -3.38 0.63
C ILE A 59 -4.73 -2.21 -0.14
N ILE A 60 -4.43 -2.40 -1.42
CA ILE A 60 -3.87 -1.33 -2.27
C ILE A 60 -4.83 -0.14 -2.33
N ARG A 61 -6.13 -0.40 -2.48
CA ARG A 61 -7.14 0.65 -2.52
C ARG A 61 -7.17 1.45 -1.23
N ILE A 62 -7.13 0.78 -0.08
CA ILE A 62 -7.10 1.43 1.23
C ILE A 62 -5.83 2.28 1.38
N LEU A 63 -4.67 1.74 1.01
CA LEU A 63 -3.41 2.46 1.07
C LEU A 63 -3.42 3.68 0.15
N SER A 64 -3.96 3.55 -1.05
CA SER A 64 -4.05 4.66 -2.01
C SER A 64 -4.92 5.80 -1.48
N LYS A 65 -6.05 5.48 -0.86
CA LYS A 65 -6.91 6.48 -0.20
C LYS A 65 -6.17 7.18 0.93
N SER A 66 -5.42 6.43 1.72
CA SER A 66 -4.63 6.98 2.83
C SER A 66 -3.57 7.96 2.33
N ILE A 67 -2.89 7.64 1.23
CA ILE A 67 -1.90 8.52 0.61
C ILE A 67 -2.56 9.83 0.15
N ILE A 68 -3.69 9.73 -0.54
CA ILE A 68 -4.42 10.90 -1.04
C ILE A 68 -4.86 11.79 0.13
N THR A 69 -5.41 11.21 1.17
CA THR A 69 -5.86 11.94 2.35
C THR A 69 -4.71 12.69 3.02
N ILE A 70 -3.56 12.05 3.17
CA ILE A 70 -2.37 12.67 3.76
C ILE A 70 -1.84 13.78 2.88
N SER A 71 -1.82 13.57 1.56
CA SER A 71 -1.25 14.53 0.60
C SER A 71 -2.10 15.80 0.48
N HIS A 72 -3.40 15.73 0.74
CA HIS A 72 -4.31 16.88 0.64
C HIS A 72 -4.43 17.69 1.93
N LYS A 73 -3.77 17.29 2.99
CA LYS A 73 -3.69 18.06 4.25
C LYS A 73 -2.38 18.85 4.32
#